data_d8d1a852fdae34bdd77096538b03f6c3
#
_entry.id   d8d1a852fdae34bdd77096538b03f6c3
#
_cell.length_a   1.000
_cell.length_b   1.000
_cell.length_c   1.000
_cell.angle_alpha   90.00
_cell.angle_beta   90.00
_cell.angle_gamma   90.00
#
_symmetry.space_group_name_H-M   'P 1'
#
loop_
_entity.id
_entity.type
_entity.pdbx_description
1 polymer ?
#
loop_
_entity_poly.entity_id
_entity_poly.type
_entity_poly.pdbx_seq_one_letter_code
_entity_poly.pdbx_strand_id
1 'polypeptide(L)'
;MTDQMDFLKTAVRNKRSELALAIRTQSAQLSVCEGEHDVLDRMQSMSRRDESVAVMSTLTRTLADVDAALLAMKEGSYGTCAECERPIASRRLEAIPWASHCIRCQEVLDHHKYRRVAVAYWDEAA
;
A
#
# COMPACT_ATOMS: atom_id res chain seq x y z
N MET A 1 -5.60 -14.29 24.61
CA MET A 1 -4.60 -14.10 23.54
C MET A 1 -5.09 -14.58 22.19
N THR A 2 -5.76 -15.72 22.12
CA THR A 2 -6.36 -16.22 20.88
C THR A 2 -7.42 -15.26 20.30
N ASP A 3 -8.25 -14.65 21.13
CA ASP A 3 -9.32 -13.75 20.70
C ASP A 3 -8.79 -12.50 20.00
N GLN A 4 -7.71 -11.92 20.51
CA GLN A 4 -7.10 -10.73 19.91
C GLN A 4 -6.46 -11.07 18.56
N MET A 5 -5.80 -12.21 18.46
CA MET A 5 -5.20 -12.68 17.22
C MET A 5 -6.27 -12.96 16.16
N ASP A 6 -7.37 -13.59 16.55
CA ASP A 6 -8.50 -13.86 15.66
C ASP A 6 -9.17 -12.57 15.17
N PHE A 7 -9.27 -11.58 16.06
CA PHE A 7 -9.78 -10.25 15.70
C PHE A 7 -8.87 -9.58 14.66
N LEU A 8 -7.56 -9.58 14.90
CA LEU A 8 -6.59 -9.00 13.96
C LEU A 8 -6.59 -9.75 12.61
N LYS A 9 -6.66 -11.07 12.66
CA LYS A 9 -6.73 -11.89 11.45
C LYS A 9 -7.96 -11.59 10.62
N THR A 10 -9.12 -11.43 11.26
CA THR A 10 -10.36 -11.06 10.59
C THR A 10 -10.24 -9.66 9.98
N ALA A 11 -9.67 -8.70 10.70
CA ALA A 11 -9.44 -7.35 10.20
C ALA A 11 -8.54 -7.34 8.96
N VAL A 12 -7.47 -8.12 8.96
CA VAL A 12 -6.55 -8.24 7.83
C VAL A 12 -7.23 -8.90 6.63
N ARG A 13 -8.01 -9.94 6.84
CA ARG A 13 -8.79 -10.61 5.79
C ARG A 13 -9.84 -9.69 5.16
N ASN A 14 -10.53 -8.92 5.99
CA ASN A 14 -11.51 -7.94 5.51
C ASN A 14 -10.82 -6.86 4.67
N LYS A 15 -9.66 -6.39 5.10
CA LYS A 15 -8.87 -5.42 4.35
C LYS A 15 -8.41 -5.99 3.01
N ARG A 16 -8.03 -7.25 2.98
CA ARG A 16 -7.64 -7.93 1.72
C ARG A 16 -8.80 -7.94 0.72
N SER A 17 -9.99 -8.29 1.18
CA SER A 17 -11.20 -8.30 0.32
C SER A 17 -11.54 -6.90 -0.19
N GLU A 18 -11.47 -5.90 0.67
CA GLU A 18 -11.67 -4.50 0.33
C GLU A 18 -10.69 -4.03 -0.75
N LEU A 19 -9.41 -4.35 -0.57
CA LEU A 19 -8.35 -3.97 -1.53
C LEU A 19 -8.53 -4.68 -2.87
N ALA A 20 -8.88 -5.95 -2.86
CA ALA A 20 -9.12 -6.71 -4.09
C ALA A 20 -10.26 -6.08 -4.89
N LEU A 21 -11.34 -5.69 -4.23
CA LEU A 21 -12.46 -5.01 -4.88
C LEU A 21 -12.06 -3.64 -5.42
N ALA A 22 -11.31 -2.85 -4.63
CA ALA A 22 -10.83 -1.54 -5.05
C ALA A 22 -9.91 -1.63 -6.27
N ILE A 23 -9.03 -2.62 -6.31
CA ILE A 23 -8.14 -2.87 -7.45
C ILE A 23 -8.95 -3.22 -8.71
N ARG A 24 -9.95 -4.07 -8.60
CA ARG A 24 -10.83 -4.42 -9.72
C ARG A 24 -11.56 -3.20 -10.25
N THR A 25 -12.08 -2.36 -9.36
CA THR A 25 -12.80 -1.13 -9.74
C THR A 25 -11.87 -0.17 -10.47
N GLN A 26 -10.66 0.04 -9.99
CA GLN A 26 -9.67 0.91 -10.63
C GLN A 26 -9.24 0.36 -11.99
N SER A 27 -9.02 -0.95 -12.09
CA SER A 27 -8.67 -1.60 -13.36
C SER A 27 -9.76 -1.42 -14.41
N ALA A 28 -11.03 -1.56 -14.02
CA ALA A 28 -12.17 -1.35 -14.91
C ALA A 28 -12.23 0.09 -15.41
N GLN A 29 -11.99 1.06 -14.54
CA GLN A 29 -11.95 2.48 -14.90
C GLN A 29 -10.82 2.80 -15.88
N LEU A 30 -9.66 2.18 -15.73
CA LEU A 30 -8.52 2.36 -16.63
C LEU A 30 -8.79 1.83 -18.02
N SER A 31 -9.60 0.77 -18.17
CA SER A 31 -9.92 0.17 -19.45
C SER A 31 -11.01 0.91 -20.24
N VAL A 32 -11.77 1.80 -19.61
CA VAL A 32 -12.89 2.53 -20.24
C VAL A 32 -12.44 3.81 -20.96
N CYS A 33 -11.17 4.22 -20.85
CA CYS A 33 -10.67 5.49 -21.38
C CYS A 33 -10.27 5.44 -22.86
N GLU A 34 -10.82 4.54 -23.67
CA GLU A 34 -10.53 4.43 -25.10
C GLU A 34 -11.64 5.12 -25.92
N GLY A 35 -11.41 6.37 -26.34
CA GLY A 35 -12.31 7.11 -27.23
C GLY A 35 -11.57 8.23 -27.96
N GLU A 36 -12.14 8.66 -29.10
CA GLU A 36 -11.61 9.81 -29.84
C GLU A 36 -11.94 11.09 -29.06
N HIS A 37 -10.91 11.74 -28.57
CA HIS A 37 -11.03 12.99 -27.80
C HIS A 37 -10.17 14.07 -28.45
N ASP A 38 -10.56 15.34 -28.28
CA ASP A 38 -9.71 16.45 -28.66
C ASP A 38 -8.45 16.53 -27.76
N VAL A 39 -7.54 17.46 -28.07
CA VAL A 39 -6.26 17.57 -27.35
C VAL A 39 -6.49 17.86 -25.85
N LEU A 40 -7.47 18.72 -25.53
CA LEU A 40 -7.77 19.06 -24.13
C LEU A 40 -8.35 17.86 -23.39
N ASP A 41 -9.28 17.13 -24.00
CA ASP A 41 -9.84 15.91 -23.42
C ASP A 41 -8.77 14.84 -23.21
N ARG A 42 -7.82 14.71 -24.15
CA ARG A 42 -6.68 13.81 -24.01
C ARG A 42 -5.80 14.17 -22.83
N MET A 43 -5.52 15.46 -22.63
CA MET A 43 -4.71 15.94 -21.52
C MET A 43 -5.42 15.66 -20.18
N GLN A 44 -6.71 15.89 -20.09
CA GLN A 44 -7.51 15.59 -18.91
C GLN A 44 -7.58 14.09 -18.65
N SER A 45 -7.75 13.29 -19.69
CA SER A 45 -7.75 11.81 -19.60
C SER A 45 -6.41 11.28 -19.13
N MET A 46 -5.31 11.82 -19.62
CA MET A 46 -3.96 11.45 -19.17
C MET A 46 -3.73 11.80 -17.69
N SER A 47 -4.17 12.98 -17.25
CA SER A 47 -4.07 13.39 -15.86
C SER A 47 -4.86 12.44 -14.94
N ARG A 48 -6.09 12.08 -15.32
CA ARG A 48 -6.91 11.11 -14.58
C ARG A 48 -6.27 9.73 -14.56
N ARG A 49 -5.67 9.34 -15.67
CA ARG A 49 -4.96 8.06 -15.80
C ARG A 49 -3.75 8.01 -14.87
N ASP A 50 -2.98 9.09 -14.78
CA ASP A 50 -1.83 9.21 -13.88
C ASP A 50 -2.27 9.10 -12.42
N GLU A 51 -3.36 9.75 -12.04
CA GLU A 51 -3.96 9.63 -10.71
C GLU A 51 -4.40 8.20 -10.42
N SER A 52 -5.06 7.56 -11.38
CA SER A 52 -5.52 6.17 -11.25
C SER A 52 -4.36 5.19 -11.12
N VAL A 53 -3.28 5.41 -11.86
CA VAL A 53 -2.06 4.59 -11.75
C VAL A 53 -1.42 4.75 -10.37
N ALA A 54 -1.37 5.98 -9.84
CA ALA A 54 -0.84 6.25 -8.50
C ALA A 54 -1.67 5.55 -7.41
N VAL A 55 -3.01 5.63 -7.52
CA VAL A 55 -3.93 4.95 -6.60
C VAL A 55 -3.74 3.43 -6.70
N MET A 56 -3.66 2.89 -7.91
CA MET A 56 -3.45 1.46 -8.15
C MET A 56 -2.13 0.99 -7.53
N SER A 57 -1.07 1.76 -7.67
CA SER A 57 0.24 1.45 -7.07
C SER A 57 0.15 1.37 -5.54
N THR A 58 -0.55 2.31 -4.91
CA THR A 58 -0.76 2.32 -3.46
C THR A 58 -1.58 1.12 -3.00
N LEU A 59 -2.67 0.81 -3.70
CA LEU A 59 -3.53 -0.33 -3.40
C LEU A 59 -2.76 -1.65 -3.50
N THR A 60 -1.98 -1.81 -4.55
CA THR A 60 -1.17 -3.02 -4.79
C THR A 60 -0.11 -3.20 -3.70
N ARG A 61 0.53 -2.12 -3.29
CA ARG A 61 1.53 -2.13 -2.22
C ARG A 61 0.91 -2.53 -0.89
N THR A 62 -0.24 -1.95 -0.56
CA THR A 62 -0.98 -2.29 0.67
C THR A 62 -1.44 -3.74 0.65
N LEU A 63 -1.90 -4.23 -0.50
CA LEU A 63 -2.27 -5.64 -0.66
C LEU A 63 -1.09 -6.57 -0.40
N ALA A 64 0.10 -6.22 -0.87
CA ALA A 64 1.31 -6.99 -0.61
C ALA A 64 1.63 -7.04 0.89
N ASP A 65 1.47 -5.92 1.61
CA ASP A 65 1.64 -5.87 3.06
C ASP A 65 0.60 -6.72 3.79
N VAL A 66 -0.65 -6.69 3.33
CA VAL A 66 -1.74 -7.50 3.88
C VAL A 66 -1.47 -8.98 3.68
N ASP A 67 -1.05 -9.39 2.50
CA ASP A 67 -0.71 -10.78 2.20
C ASP A 67 0.49 -11.26 3.03
N ALA A 68 1.50 -10.40 3.21
CA ALA A 68 2.65 -10.69 4.06
C ALA A 68 2.24 -10.86 5.53
N ALA A 69 1.29 -10.04 6.00
CA ALA A 69 0.76 -10.16 7.37
C ALA A 69 0.02 -11.48 7.57
N LEU A 70 -0.80 -11.89 6.61
CA LEU A 70 -1.51 -13.17 6.67
C LEU A 70 -0.53 -14.36 6.69
N LEU A 71 0.51 -14.28 5.88
CA LEU A 71 1.56 -15.30 5.86
C LEU A 71 2.30 -15.34 7.21
N ALA A 72 2.65 -14.19 7.77
CA ALA A 72 3.31 -14.09 9.07
C ALA A 72 2.45 -14.68 10.19
N MET A 73 1.13 -14.46 10.15
CA MET A 73 0.20 -15.06 11.10
C MET A 73 0.21 -16.60 11.01
N LYS A 74 0.27 -17.11 9.78
CA LYS A 74 0.33 -18.56 9.53
C LYS A 74 1.65 -19.17 10.02
N GLU A 75 2.75 -18.46 9.84
CA GLU A 75 4.10 -18.92 10.22
C GLU A 75 4.45 -18.62 11.68
N GLY A 76 3.66 -17.84 12.39
CA GLY A 76 3.90 -17.47 13.78
C GLY A 76 4.86 -16.31 13.98
N SER A 77 5.20 -15.58 12.92
CA SER A 77 6.11 -14.42 12.97
C SER A 77 5.38 -13.07 12.96
N TYR A 78 4.06 -13.08 13.07
CA TYR A 78 3.25 -11.88 13.07
C TYR A 78 3.61 -10.96 14.24
N GLY A 79 3.65 -9.65 13.96
CA GLY A 79 3.96 -8.65 14.97
C GLY A 79 5.45 -8.36 15.14
N THR A 80 6.29 -8.95 14.28
CA THR A 80 7.74 -8.74 14.29
C THR A 80 8.12 -7.86 13.10
N CYS A 81 8.93 -6.82 13.36
CA CYS A 81 9.44 -5.95 12.31
C CYS A 81 10.32 -6.72 11.33
N ALA A 82 10.06 -6.54 10.03
CA ALA A 82 10.80 -7.24 8.97
C ALA A 82 12.27 -6.79 8.88
N GLU A 83 12.59 -5.58 9.34
CA GLU A 83 13.95 -5.04 9.27
C GLU A 83 14.77 -5.30 10.53
N CYS A 84 14.27 -4.87 11.69
CA CYS A 84 15.04 -4.93 12.94
C CYS A 84 14.71 -6.15 13.80
N GLU A 85 13.73 -6.95 13.41
CA GLU A 85 13.28 -8.16 14.10
C GLU A 85 12.76 -7.91 15.54
N ARG A 86 12.51 -6.65 15.90
CA ARG A 86 11.91 -6.27 17.18
C ARG A 86 10.38 -6.35 17.10
N PRO A 87 9.71 -6.55 18.24
CA PRO A 87 8.25 -6.54 18.25
C PRO A 87 7.69 -5.20 17.80
N ILE A 88 6.64 -5.23 16.98
CA ILE A 88 5.88 -4.05 16.60
C ILE A 88 4.93 -3.72 17.76
N ALA A 89 4.82 -2.43 18.10
CA ALA A 89 3.96 -1.99 19.19
C ALA A 89 2.50 -2.42 18.97
N SER A 90 1.84 -2.91 20.01
CA SER A 90 0.45 -3.38 19.94
C SER A 90 -0.51 -2.30 19.43
N ARG A 91 -0.28 -1.05 19.84
CA ARG A 91 -1.08 0.10 19.36
C ARG A 91 -0.98 0.27 17.85
N ARG A 92 0.20 0.07 17.30
CA ARG A 92 0.42 0.16 15.86
C ARG A 92 -0.31 -0.97 15.13
N LEU A 93 -0.26 -2.17 15.66
CA LEU A 93 -0.97 -3.32 15.08
C LEU A 93 -2.49 -3.19 15.18
N GLU A 94 -3.00 -2.56 16.23
CA GLU A 94 -4.43 -2.27 16.34
C GLU A 94 -4.89 -1.27 15.29
N ALA A 95 -4.08 -0.24 15.02
CA ALA A 95 -4.37 0.79 14.01
C ALA A 95 -4.11 0.28 12.60
N ILE A 96 -3.02 -0.44 12.39
CA ILE A 96 -2.59 -0.98 11.09
C ILE A 96 -2.26 -2.45 11.27
N PRO A 97 -3.25 -3.35 11.23
CA PRO A 97 -3.02 -4.78 11.47
C PRO A 97 -2.04 -5.44 10.49
N TRP A 98 -1.88 -4.87 9.30
CA TRP A 98 -0.94 -5.36 8.28
C TRP A 98 0.43 -4.70 8.34
N ALA A 99 0.76 -3.96 9.40
CA ALA A 99 2.06 -3.33 9.55
C ALA A 99 3.17 -4.37 9.56
N SER A 100 4.18 -4.18 8.69
CA SER A 100 5.34 -5.07 8.55
C SER A 100 6.59 -4.50 9.20
N HIS A 101 6.59 -3.23 9.56
CA HIS A 101 7.73 -2.52 10.14
C HIS A 101 7.32 -1.75 11.40
N CYS A 102 8.24 -1.64 12.35
CA CYS A 102 8.05 -0.77 13.50
C CYS A 102 8.10 0.71 13.05
N ILE A 103 7.68 1.62 13.93
CA ILE A 103 7.64 3.05 13.59
C ILE A 103 9.00 3.55 13.13
N ARG A 104 10.08 3.17 13.82
CA ARG A 104 11.44 3.61 13.48
C ARG A 104 11.88 3.16 12.10
N CYS A 105 11.66 1.89 11.77
CA CYS A 105 12.04 1.35 10.46
C CYS A 105 11.17 1.93 9.36
N GLN A 106 9.89 2.16 9.62
CA GLN A 106 8.98 2.79 8.67
C GLN A 106 9.40 4.23 8.38
N GLU A 107 9.78 4.99 9.41
CA GLU A 107 10.28 6.35 9.24
C GLU A 107 11.54 6.39 8.38
N VAL A 108 12.47 5.46 8.59
CA VAL A 108 13.69 5.36 7.78
C VAL A 108 13.34 5.06 6.32
N LEU A 109 12.43 4.13 6.07
CA LEU A 109 11.99 3.80 4.70
C LEU A 109 11.31 4.99 4.02
N ASP A 110 10.44 5.68 4.73
CA ASP A 110 9.73 6.85 4.21
C ASP A 110 10.71 7.99 3.89
N HIS A 111 11.72 8.17 4.75
CA HIS A 111 12.76 9.18 4.55
C HIS A 111 13.60 8.86 3.31
N HIS A 112 13.98 7.61 3.09
CA HIS A 112 14.71 7.19 1.89
C HIS A 112 13.89 7.39 0.62
N LYS A 113 12.61 7.09 0.64
CA LYS A 113 11.70 7.35 -0.49
C LYS A 113 11.65 8.84 -0.82
N TYR A 114 11.50 9.67 0.20
CA TYR A 114 11.47 11.13 0.04
C TYR A 114 12.78 11.64 -0.57
N ARG A 115 13.92 11.18 -0.10
CA ARG A 115 15.22 11.54 -0.65
C ARG A 115 15.37 11.17 -2.13
N ARG A 116 14.94 9.97 -2.50
CA ARG A 116 14.99 9.53 -3.91
C ARG A 116 14.16 10.43 -4.82
N VAL A 117 12.96 10.77 -4.39
CA VAL A 117 12.08 11.66 -5.16
C VAL A 117 12.71 13.06 -5.26
N ALA A 118 13.22 13.59 -4.17
CA ALA A 118 13.87 14.91 -4.15
C ALA A 118 15.10 14.96 -5.06
N VAL A 119 15.97 13.94 -4.99
CA VAL A 119 17.17 13.85 -5.83
C VAL A 119 16.78 13.75 -7.32
N ALA A 120 15.82 12.91 -7.66
CA ALA A 120 15.35 12.77 -9.03
C ALA A 120 14.79 14.10 -9.57
N TYR A 121 14.04 14.83 -8.76
CA TYR A 121 13.48 16.13 -9.13
C TYR A 121 14.59 17.17 -9.40
N TRP A 122 15.61 17.22 -8.54
CA TRP A 122 16.72 18.14 -8.70
C TRP A 122 17.60 17.79 -9.90
N ASP A 123 17.82 16.51 -10.17
CA ASP A 123 18.60 16.06 -11.34
C ASP A 123 17.91 16.40 -12.66
N GLU A 124 16.58 16.32 -12.71
CA GLU A 124 15.82 16.73 -13.89
C GLU A 124 15.78 18.24 -14.08
N ALA A 125 15.89 19.02 -13.01
CA ALA A 125 15.89 20.47 -13.05
C ALA A 125 17.26 21.09 -13.41
N ALA A 126 18.33 20.30 -13.36
CA ALA A 126 19.67 20.72 -13.73
C ALA A 126 19.93 20.49 -15.21
#